data_f248d2105836b56be40467946dc4656e
#
_entry.id   f248d2105836b56be40467946dc4656e
#
_cell.length_a   1.000
_cell.length_b   1.000
_cell.length_c   1.000
_cell.angle_alpha   90.00
_cell.angle_beta   90.00
_cell.angle_gamma   90.00
#
_symmetry.space_group_name_H-M   'P 1'
#
loop_
_entity.id
_entity.type
_entity.pdbx_description
1 polymer ?
#
loop_
_entity_poly.entity_id
_entity_poly.type
_entity_poly.pdbx_seq_one_letter_code
_entity_poly.pdbx_strand_id
1 'polypeptide(L)'
;DRLGKKLLITGKGRCNVTNDCSAQEILQNIPRNGRFLYSTMNAFPPEKIKEFFGENGCALKTERGNRVFPVSDRSQSVLEALQKAMRRHHVDVVTARVKGIVTDNGVVSGVRTEKDTYTCKWVRYI
;
A
#
# COMPACT_ATOMS: atom_id res chain seq x y z
N ASP A 1 -8.89 0.15 -16.49
CA ASP A 1 -7.71 -0.14 -15.67
C ASP A 1 -8.09 -1.02 -14.49
N ARG A 2 -7.10 -1.75 -13.95
CA ARG A 2 -7.29 -2.64 -12.81
C ARG A 2 -6.46 -2.16 -11.61
N LEU A 3 -6.93 -2.50 -10.41
CA LEU A 3 -6.22 -2.24 -9.17
C LEU A 3 -4.85 -2.94 -9.16
N GLY A 4 -3.83 -2.29 -8.59
CA GLY A 4 -2.51 -2.89 -8.36
C GLY A 4 -1.65 -3.10 -9.60
N LYS A 5 -1.96 -2.50 -10.74
CA LYS A 5 -1.26 -2.70 -12.01
C LYS A 5 0.27 -2.53 -11.89
N LYS A 6 0.72 -1.49 -11.18
CA LYS A 6 2.15 -1.23 -10.96
C LYS A 6 2.76 -2.25 -9.98
N LEU A 7 2.04 -2.64 -8.93
CA LEU A 7 2.48 -3.65 -7.97
C LEU A 7 2.76 -4.98 -8.66
N LEU A 8 1.92 -5.38 -9.61
CA LEU A 8 2.02 -6.66 -10.31
C LEU A 8 3.30 -6.85 -11.13
N ILE A 9 3.99 -5.77 -11.52
CA ILE A 9 5.25 -5.81 -12.28
C ILE A 9 6.49 -5.61 -11.40
N THR A 10 6.33 -5.26 -10.11
CA THR A 10 7.46 -5.06 -9.20
C THR A 10 8.15 -6.39 -8.86
N GLY A 11 9.45 -6.32 -8.49
CA GLY A 11 10.22 -7.51 -8.13
C GLY A 11 10.22 -8.59 -9.21
N LYS A 12 10.21 -8.22 -10.49
CA LYS A 12 10.10 -9.14 -11.64
C LYS A 12 8.83 -10.00 -11.59
N GLY A 13 7.70 -9.40 -11.21
CA GLY A 13 6.41 -10.09 -11.09
C GLY A 13 6.19 -10.82 -9.77
N ARG A 14 7.14 -10.76 -8.82
CA ARG A 14 7.03 -11.40 -7.51
C ARG A 14 6.60 -10.46 -6.38
N CYS A 15 6.81 -9.16 -6.53
CA CYS A 15 6.64 -8.11 -5.52
C CYS A 15 7.56 -8.27 -4.30
N ASN A 16 8.64 -7.51 -4.23
CA ASN A 16 9.40 -7.39 -2.99
C ASN A 16 8.57 -6.57 -1.98
N VAL A 17 8.04 -7.23 -0.96
CA VAL A 17 7.05 -6.64 -0.02
C VAL A 17 7.73 -5.71 0.98
N THR A 18 8.83 -6.17 1.56
CA THR A 18 9.63 -5.43 2.55
C THR A 18 11.05 -6.00 2.62
N ASN A 19 11.83 -5.50 3.56
CA ASN A 19 13.11 -6.07 3.94
C ASN A 19 13.00 -6.63 5.37
N ASP A 20 13.60 -7.79 5.62
CA ASP A 20 13.59 -8.48 6.91
C ASP A 20 14.71 -7.93 7.81
N CYS A 21 14.54 -6.71 8.25
CA CYS A 21 15.46 -6.00 9.13
C CYS A 21 14.68 -5.06 10.05
N SER A 22 15.34 -4.49 11.02
CA SER A 22 14.72 -3.53 11.96
C SER A 22 14.30 -2.23 11.25
N ALA A 23 13.32 -1.54 11.83
CA ALA A 23 12.92 -0.20 11.39
C ALA A 23 14.11 0.77 11.34
N GLN A 24 15.02 0.65 12.31
CA GLN A 24 16.23 1.48 12.38
C GLN A 24 17.17 1.23 11.20
N GLU A 25 17.40 -0.05 10.84
CA GLU A 25 18.23 -0.40 9.69
C GLU A 25 17.63 0.12 8.38
N ILE A 26 16.31 0.06 8.21
CA ILE A 26 15.65 0.67 7.05
C ILE A 26 15.96 2.17 7.00
N LEU A 27 15.74 2.89 8.12
CA LEU A 27 15.94 4.33 8.18
C LEU A 27 17.39 4.74 7.88
N GLN A 28 18.38 3.96 8.35
CA GLN A 28 19.80 4.18 8.08
C GLN A 28 20.16 3.97 6.60
N ASN A 29 19.46 3.08 5.90
CA ASN A 29 19.69 2.79 4.49
C ASN A 29 18.90 3.69 3.52
N ILE A 30 18.12 4.65 4.02
CA ILE A 30 17.45 5.64 3.18
C ILE A 30 18.43 6.78 2.87
N PRO A 31 18.80 6.99 1.59
CA PRO A 31 19.89 7.92 1.22
C PRO A 31 19.58 9.39 1.54
N ARG A 32 18.30 9.77 1.54
CA ARG A 32 17.86 11.15 1.79
C ARG A 32 16.57 11.18 2.59
N ASN A 33 16.49 12.11 3.55
CA ASN A 33 15.28 12.38 4.35
C ASN A 33 14.71 11.15 5.10
N GLY A 34 15.54 10.20 5.55
CA GLY A 34 15.09 9.03 6.31
C GLY A 34 14.25 9.41 7.55
N ARG A 35 14.56 10.56 8.17
CA ARG A 35 13.78 11.07 9.32
C ARG A 35 12.30 11.30 9.03
N PHE A 36 11.95 11.60 7.78
CA PHE A 36 10.54 11.75 7.36
C PHE A 36 9.72 10.47 7.60
N LEU A 37 10.34 9.30 7.47
CA LEU A 37 9.68 8.01 7.67
C LEU A 37 9.75 7.49 9.10
N TYR A 38 10.38 8.21 10.03
CA TYR A 38 10.60 7.76 11.40
C TYR A 38 9.30 7.32 12.10
N SER A 39 8.28 8.18 12.10
CA SER A 39 6.99 7.86 12.72
C SER A 39 6.30 6.67 12.04
N THR A 40 6.37 6.59 10.72
CA THR A 40 5.78 5.49 9.95
C THR A 40 6.47 4.16 10.26
N MET A 41 7.80 4.14 10.30
CA MET A 41 8.57 2.92 10.59
C MET A 41 8.38 2.44 12.02
N ASN A 42 8.19 3.35 12.98
CA ASN A 42 7.87 2.98 14.36
C ASN A 42 6.44 2.47 14.52
N ALA A 43 5.48 3.07 13.82
CA ALA A 43 4.08 2.66 13.89
C ALA A 43 3.81 1.34 13.14
N PHE A 44 4.48 1.14 12.00
CA PHE A 44 4.28 0.00 11.11
C PHE A 44 5.62 -0.54 10.58
N PRO A 45 6.43 -1.20 11.45
CA PRO A 45 7.73 -1.76 11.08
C PRO A 45 7.59 -3.01 10.18
N PRO A 46 8.70 -3.52 9.63
CA PRO A 46 8.70 -4.68 8.75
C PRO A 46 8.02 -5.93 9.32
N GLU A 47 8.12 -6.15 10.63
CA GLU A 47 7.45 -7.27 11.31
C GLU A 47 5.94 -7.16 11.16
N LYS A 48 5.37 -5.99 11.41
CA LYS A 48 3.93 -5.74 11.23
C LYS A 48 3.48 -5.86 9.78
N ILE A 49 4.35 -5.52 8.82
CA ILE A 49 4.07 -5.74 7.40
C ILE A 49 3.96 -7.24 7.14
N LYS A 50 4.89 -8.06 7.65
CA LYS A 50 4.86 -9.52 7.49
C LYS A 50 3.62 -10.13 8.15
N GLU A 51 3.29 -9.72 9.36
CA GLU A 51 2.07 -10.14 10.07
C GLU A 51 0.82 -9.82 9.27
N PHE A 52 0.68 -8.58 8.81
CA PHE A 52 -0.46 -8.14 8.00
C PHE A 52 -0.69 -9.01 6.77
N PHE A 53 0.37 -9.31 6.01
CA PHE A 53 0.24 -10.16 4.82
C PHE A 53 -0.08 -11.60 5.19
N GLY A 54 0.52 -12.15 6.27
CA GLY A 54 0.23 -13.49 6.79
C GLY A 54 -1.24 -13.64 7.19
N GLU A 55 -1.79 -12.71 7.97
CA GLU A 55 -3.19 -12.68 8.41
C GLU A 55 -4.18 -12.57 7.24
N ASN A 56 -3.76 -11.94 6.15
CA ASN A 56 -4.57 -11.79 4.95
C ASN A 56 -4.34 -12.90 3.91
N GLY A 57 -3.61 -13.98 4.28
CA GLY A 57 -3.48 -15.18 3.48
C GLY A 57 -2.33 -15.15 2.46
N CYS A 58 -1.39 -14.22 2.59
CA CYS A 58 -0.18 -14.18 1.80
C CYS A 58 1.04 -14.56 2.65
N ALA A 59 1.38 -15.84 2.67
CA ALA A 59 2.61 -16.31 3.31
C ALA A 59 3.84 -15.70 2.63
N LEU A 60 4.79 -15.24 3.45
CA LEU A 60 6.01 -14.58 3.00
C LEU A 60 7.24 -15.42 3.32
N LYS A 61 8.29 -15.27 2.52
CA LYS A 61 9.63 -15.85 2.72
C LYS A 61 10.70 -14.76 2.60
N THR A 62 11.76 -14.91 3.37
CA THR A 62 12.96 -14.07 3.26
C THR A 62 13.99 -14.74 2.36
N GLU A 63 14.53 -13.98 1.42
CA GLU A 63 15.59 -14.42 0.50
C GLU A 63 16.89 -13.64 0.76
N ARG A 64 17.94 -13.98 0.01
CA ARG A 64 19.25 -13.31 0.10
C ARG A 64 19.13 -11.79 0.10
N GLY A 65 19.83 -11.13 1.00
CA GLY A 65 19.80 -9.69 1.21
C GLY A 65 18.54 -9.22 1.95
N ASN A 66 17.98 -10.09 2.78
CA ASN A 66 16.81 -9.84 3.62
C ASN A 66 15.56 -9.39 2.83
N ARG A 67 15.49 -9.69 1.54
CA ARG A 67 14.34 -9.34 0.71
C ARG A 67 13.19 -10.27 0.98
N VAL A 68 12.02 -9.72 1.20
CA VAL A 68 10.81 -10.47 1.55
C VAL A 68 9.88 -10.57 0.34
N PHE A 69 9.55 -11.80 -0.04
CA PHE A 69 8.67 -12.11 -1.17
C PHE A 69 7.53 -13.02 -0.73
N PRO A 70 6.41 -13.08 -1.47
CA PRO A 70 5.39 -14.11 -1.26
C PRO A 70 5.98 -15.50 -1.54
N VAL A 71 5.61 -16.50 -0.74
CA VAL A 71 6.02 -17.92 -0.93
C VAL A 71 5.61 -18.43 -2.32
N SER A 72 4.50 -17.94 -2.83
CA SER A 72 3.99 -18.28 -4.17
C SER A 72 4.86 -17.77 -5.33
N ASP A 73 5.82 -16.88 -5.06
CA ASP A 73 6.60 -16.14 -6.07
C ASP A 73 5.73 -15.34 -7.06
N ARG A 74 4.51 -14.96 -6.66
CA ARG A 74 3.55 -14.24 -7.50
C ARG A 74 3.09 -12.96 -6.81
N SER A 75 3.29 -11.81 -7.46
CA SER A 75 2.77 -10.51 -7.00
C SER A 75 1.25 -10.49 -6.86
N GLN A 76 0.56 -11.38 -7.58
CA GLN A 76 -0.88 -11.54 -7.47
C GLN A 76 -1.32 -11.90 -6.05
N SER A 77 -0.57 -12.75 -5.33
CA SER A 77 -0.88 -13.12 -3.93
C SER A 77 -0.83 -11.91 -2.99
N VAL A 78 0.10 -10.99 -3.24
CA VAL A 78 0.21 -9.74 -2.49
C VAL A 78 -1.01 -8.84 -2.76
N LEU A 79 -1.42 -8.73 -4.02
CA LEU A 79 -2.61 -7.96 -4.38
C LEU A 79 -3.89 -8.54 -3.79
N GLU A 80 -4.05 -9.86 -3.80
CA GLU A 80 -5.20 -10.56 -3.21
C GLU A 80 -5.29 -10.35 -1.71
N ALA A 81 -4.16 -10.38 -0.99
CA ALA A 81 -4.12 -10.07 0.44
C ALA A 81 -4.58 -8.63 0.74
N LEU A 82 -4.10 -7.66 -0.04
CA LEU A 82 -4.54 -6.27 0.08
C LEU A 82 -6.05 -6.13 -0.21
N GLN A 83 -6.55 -6.77 -1.26
CA GLN A 83 -7.97 -6.76 -1.59
C GLN A 83 -8.83 -7.43 -0.51
N LYS A 84 -8.32 -8.51 0.10
CA LYS A 84 -8.98 -9.17 1.23
C LYS A 84 -9.07 -8.24 2.43
N ALA A 85 -7.98 -7.55 2.78
CA ALA A 85 -7.96 -6.56 3.85
C ALA A 85 -8.95 -5.42 3.56
N MET A 86 -8.96 -4.89 2.33
CA MET A 86 -9.89 -3.84 1.94
C MET A 86 -11.35 -4.26 2.12
N ARG A 87 -11.73 -5.47 1.65
CA ARG A 87 -13.08 -6.02 1.85
C ARG A 87 -13.44 -6.16 3.32
N ARG A 88 -12.51 -6.67 4.13
CA ARG A 88 -12.70 -6.84 5.59
C ARG A 88 -12.96 -5.51 6.31
N HIS A 89 -12.36 -4.43 5.80
CA HIS A 89 -12.53 -3.09 6.35
C HIS A 89 -13.55 -2.23 5.59
N HIS A 90 -14.42 -2.86 4.80
CA HIS A 90 -15.50 -2.18 4.06
C HIS A 90 -15.00 -1.03 3.18
N VAL A 91 -13.83 -1.20 2.54
CA VAL A 91 -13.28 -0.23 1.60
C VAL A 91 -13.86 -0.47 0.21
N ASP A 92 -14.58 0.51 -0.28
CA ASP A 92 -15.13 0.48 -1.64
C ASP A 92 -14.06 0.89 -2.66
N VAL A 93 -13.93 0.10 -3.72
CA VAL A 93 -13.04 0.39 -4.84
C VAL A 93 -13.86 0.79 -6.04
N VAL A 94 -13.77 2.06 -6.42
CA VAL A 94 -14.48 2.61 -7.57
C VAL A 94 -13.50 2.91 -8.69
N THR A 95 -13.73 2.34 -9.87
CA THR A 95 -12.95 2.68 -11.07
C THR A 95 -13.62 3.84 -11.78
N ALA A 96 -13.07 5.04 -11.60
CA ALA A 96 -13.59 6.26 -12.20
C ALA A 96 -12.44 7.23 -12.54
N ARG A 97 -12.69 8.08 -13.53
CA ARG A 97 -11.75 9.16 -13.86
C ARG A 97 -12.11 10.41 -13.04
N VAL A 98 -11.21 10.77 -12.14
CA VAL A 98 -11.36 11.99 -11.33
C VAL A 98 -11.18 13.22 -12.23
N LYS A 99 -12.11 14.16 -12.13
CA LYS A 99 -12.13 15.45 -12.87
C LYS A 99 -11.75 16.62 -11.98
N GLY A 100 -11.95 16.51 -10.69
CA GLY A 100 -11.62 17.60 -9.76
C GLY A 100 -11.93 17.26 -8.31
N ILE A 101 -11.36 18.08 -7.44
CA ILE A 101 -11.65 18.07 -6.01
C ILE A 101 -12.79 19.06 -5.77
N VAL A 102 -13.77 18.68 -4.96
CA VAL A 102 -14.85 19.54 -4.52
C VAL A 102 -14.48 20.16 -3.18
N THR A 103 -14.66 21.46 -3.07
CA THR A 103 -14.42 22.22 -1.83
C THR A 103 -15.67 22.98 -1.42
N ASP A 104 -15.87 23.11 -0.13
CA ASP A 104 -16.87 23.98 0.48
C ASP A 104 -16.16 24.90 1.47
N ASN A 105 -16.32 26.23 1.29
CA ASN A 105 -15.63 27.25 2.08
C ASN A 105 -14.11 27.04 2.24
N GLY A 106 -13.44 26.58 1.16
CA GLY A 106 -12.00 26.30 1.16
C GLY A 106 -11.60 24.96 1.78
N VAL A 107 -12.54 24.17 2.28
CA VAL A 107 -12.31 22.84 2.85
C VAL A 107 -12.71 21.77 1.84
N VAL A 108 -11.88 20.72 1.72
CA VAL A 108 -12.20 19.58 0.84
C VAL A 108 -13.48 18.89 1.34
N SER A 109 -14.46 18.76 0.45
CA SER A 109 -15.76 18.13 0.74
C SER A 109 -16.06 16.92 -0.16
N GLY A 110 -15.26 16.70 -1.21
CA GLY A 110 -15.50 15.58 -2.09
C GLY A 110 -14.57 15.48 -3.29
N VAL A 111 -14.87 14.50 -4.12
CA VAL A 111 -14.20 14.23 -5.39
C VAL A 111 -15.24 14.09 -6.48
N ARG A 112 -15.07 14.83 -7.58
CA ARG A 112 -15.94 14.76 -8.75
C ARG A 112 -15.31 13.89 -9.83
N THR A 113 -16.09 12.95 -10.36
CA THR A 113 -15.73 12.09 -11.48
C THR A 113 -16.50 12.49 -12.75
N GLU A 114 -16.38 11.70 -13.81
CA GLU A 114 -17.17 11.90 -15.03
C GLU A 114 -18.68 11.64 -14.83
N LYS A 115 -19.03 10.77 -13.88
CA LYS A 115 -20.41 10.30 -13.68
C LYS A 115 -21.00 10.77 -12.36
N ASP A 116 -20.21 10.78 -11.29
CA ASP A 116 -20.68 10.98 -9.93
C ASP A 116 -19.80 11.95 -9.14
N THR A 117 -20.34 12.43 -8.03
CA THR A 117 -19.59 13.15 -7.00
C THR A 117 -19.63 12.33 -5.71
N TYR A 118 -18.45 12.02 -5.18
CA TYR A 118 -18.29 11.32 -3.92
C TYR A 118 -17.95 12.31 -2.82
N THR A 119 -18.75 12.35 -1.77
CA THR A 119 -18.49 13.19 -0.60
C THR A 119 -17.45 12.53 0.31
N CYS A 120 -16.53 13.31 0.86
CA CYS A 120 -15.52 12.83 1.79
C CYS A 120 -14.98 13.98 2.64
N LYS A 121 -14.47 13.64 3.82
CA LYS A 121 -13.79 14.61 4.71
C LYS A 121 -12.30 14.78 4.37
N TRP A 122 -11.73 13.83 3.64
CA TRP A 122 -10.30 13.82 3.31
C TRP A 122 -10.10 13.25 1.90
N VAL A 123 -9.19 13.83 1.15
CA VAL A 123 -8.71 13.30 -0.14
C VAL A 123 -7.21 13.12 -0.03
N ARG A 124 -6.73 11.92 -0.37
CA ARG A 124 -5.30 11.67 -0.61
C ARG A 124 -5.10 11.34 -2.08
N TYR A 125 -4.21 12.06 -2.69
CA TYR A 125 -3.71 11.75 -4.03
C TYR A 125 -2.39 10.97 -3.88
N ILE A 126 -2.31 9.81 -4.53
CA ILE A 126 -1.14 8.93 -4.51
C ILE A 126 -0.61 8.77 -5.94
#